data_7cbc4f60b6067317a18601ad9ffc9a0c
#
_entry.id   7cbc4f60b6067317a18601ad9ffc9a0c
#
_cell.length_a   1.000
_cell.length_b   1.000
_cell.length_c   1.000
_cell.angle_alpha   90.00
_cell.angle_beta   90.00
_cell.angle_gamma   90.00
#
_symmetry.space_group_name_H-M   'P 1'
#
loop_
_entity.id
_entity.type
_entity.pdbx_description
1 polymer ?
#
loop_
_entity_poly.entity_id
_entity_poly.type
_entity_poly.pdbx_seq_one_letter_code
_entity_poly.pdbx_strand_id
1 'polypeptide(L)'
;MGTTRANFSTSLRARTTSTTRLMSEERSLLFLPSCNALLAAHQASGADVTVAYQKTEIPEGRKNDNYTLTIDADGRVTELLFNDYRSGVQNLDLNIYVLERETLIKLVKDATARGLIYFERDILAHNVNILNIHALEYTGYVAHICDMKSYFDENLKLIDDRNLEALFPKGSPIYTKIRDDNPTRYVTGSKVVDSILADGCVIEGTVENCVLFRGVKVKKGAVVKNCVLMQDTVVEPNVELDCVVTDKNVKITAGKKLSGTESFPVYVQKNHTV
;
A
#
# COMPACT_ATOMS: atom_id res chain seq x y z
N MET A 1 1.99 5.02 -35.70
CA MET A 1 2.66 3.84 -35.15
C MET A 1 3.62 4.33 -34.08
N GLY A 2 3.17 4.42 -32.83
CA GLY A 2 3.97 4.86 -31.69
C GLY A 2 4.50 3.63 -30.98
N THR A 3 5.81 3.42 -31.05
CA THR A 3 6.51 2.41 -30.29
C THR A 3 6.48 2.77 -28.80
N THR A 4 5.63 2.10 -28.04
CA THR A 4 5.66 2.12 -26.58
C THR A 4 6.93 1.38 -26.16
N ARG A 5 8.04 2.10 -25.96
CA ARG A 5 9.18 1.58 -25.21
C ARG A 5 8.71 1.40 -23.77
N ALA A 6 8.50 0.16 -23.35
CA ALA A 6 8.32 -0.17 -21.94
C ALA A 6 9.61 0.25 -21.21
N ASN A 7 9.50 1.32 -20.42
CA ASN A 7 10.60 1.78 -19.61
C ASN A 7 10.72 0.89 -18.38
N PHE A 8 11.53 -0.15 -18.41
CA PHE A 8 11.97 -0.92 -17.26
C PHE A 8 12.58 -0.05 -16.13
N SER A 9 12.86 1.23 -16.41
CA SER A 9 13.54 2.14 -15.50
C SER A 9 12.64 2.87 -14.52
N THR A 10 11.30 2.84 -14.70
CA THR A 10 10.39 3.68 -13.92
C THR A 10 9.67 2.97 -12.77
N SER A 11 9.63 1.64 -12.75
CA SER A 11 8.94 0.87 -11.72
C SER A 11 9.84 0.23 -10.65
N LEU A 12 11.16 0.22 -10.85
CA LEU A 12 12.09 -0.45 -9.96
C LEU A 12 12.92 0.55 -9.14
N ARG A 13 12.62 0.68 -7.84
CA ARG A 13 13.50 1.42 -6.91
C ARG A 13 14.57 0.48 -6.35
N ALA A 14 15.83 0.70 -6.72
CA ALA A 14 16.96 -0.05 -6.20
C ALA A 14 17.72 0.75 -5.13
N ARG A 15 17.89 0.18 -3.93
CA ARG A 15 18.87 0.67 -2.93
C ARG A 15 20.12 -0.20 -3.02
N THR A 16 21.29 0.43 -3.05
CA THR A 16 22.58 -0.24 -3.22
C THR A 16 23.37 -0.27 -1.91
N THR A 17 23.75 -1.43 -1.46
CA THR A 17 25.07 -1.67 -0.84
C THR A 17 25.96 -2.26 -1.93
N SER A 18 27.25 -2.05 -1.90
CA SER A 18 28.17 -2.11 -3.07
C SER A 18 28.06 -3.29 -4.04
N THR A 19 27.44 -4.41 -3.68
CA THR A 19 27.29 -5.60 -4.51
C THR A 19 25.87 -6.14 -4.62
N THR A 20 25.01 -5.92 -3.63
CA THR A 20 23.66 -6.49 -3.54
C THR A 20 22.59 -5.43 -3.71
N ARG A 21 21.54 -5.69 -4.49
CA ARG A 21 20.41 -4.77 -4.70
C ARG A 21 19.13 -5.30 -4.10
N LEU A 22 18.43 -4.41 -3.40
CA LEU A 22 17.06 -4.58 -3.00
C LEU A 22 16.17 -3.97 -4.07
N MET A 23 15.24 -4.75 -4.60
CA MET A 23 14.28 -4.31 -5.60
C MET A 23 12.88 -4.37 -5.01
N SER A 24 12.08 -3.35 -5.25
CA SER A 24 10.65 -3.35 -4.97
C SER A 24 9.91 -2.82 -6.19
N GLU A 25 8.86 -3.50 -6.60
CA GLU A 25 7.91 -2.96 -7.56
C GLU A 25 6.94 -1.99 -6.86
N GLU A 26 6.57 -0.90 -7.54
CA GLU A 26 5.57 0.05 -7.00
C GLU A 26 4.18 -0.58 -7.10
N ARG A 27 3.87 -1.52 -6.21
CA ARG A 27 2.49 -1.92 -5.93
C ARG A 27 2.05 -1.31 -4.61
N SER A 28 0.75 -1.26 -4.41
CA SER A 28 0.11 -0.61 -3.28
C SER A 28 0.31 -1.38 -1.96
N LEU A 29 1.54 -1.74 -1.65
CA LEU A 29 1.95 -2.37 -0.40
C LEU A 29 2.63 -1.35 0.49
N LEU A 30 2.11 -1.14 1.69
CA LEU A 30 2.70 -0.30 2.71
C LEU A 30 3.21 -1.18 3.86
N PHE A 31 4.52 -1.26 3.98
CA PHE A 31 5.19 -1.97 5.08
C PHE A 31 6.67 -1.56 5.17
N LEU A 32 7.30 -1.84 6.29
CA LEU A 32 8.70 -1.49 6.55
C LEU A 32 9.51 -2.74 6.95
N PRO A 33 9.97 -3.55 5.99
CA PRO A 33 10.89 -4.61 6.32
C PRO A 33 12.27 -4.04 6.69
N SER A 34 12.94 -4.66 7.62
CA SER A 34 14.36 -4.36 7.88
C SER A 34 15.20 -4.81 6.67
N CYS A 35 15.71 -3.86 5.90
CA CYS A 35 16.61 -4.16 4.79
C CYS A 35 17.83 -4.97 5.25
N ASN A 36 18.29 -4.76 6.48
CA ASN A 36 19.43 -5.49 7.05
C ASN A 36 19.09 -6.96 7.32
N ALA A 37 17.86 -7.26 7.77
CA ALA A 37 17.42 -8.63 7.99
C ALA A 37 17.30 -9.41 6.67
N LEU A 38 16.72 -8.77 5.65
CA LEU A 38 16.63 -9.34 4.29
C LEU A 38 18.02 -9.61 3.69
N LEU A 39 18.95 -8.67 3.83
CA LEU A 39 20.31 -8.82 3.34
C LEU A 39 21.06 -9.93 4.08
N ALA A 40 20.94 -10.00 5.40
CA ALA A 40 21.55 -11.05 6.21
C ALA A 40 21.01 -12.44 5.84
N ALA A 41 19.70 -12.56 5.64
CA ALA A 41 19.08 -13.81 5.22
C ALA A 41 19.55 -14.23 3.80
N HIS A 42 19.67 -13.29 2.87
CA HIS A 42 20.20 -13.55 1.54
C HIS A 42 21.64 -14.05 1.59
N GLN A 43 22.50 -13.41 2.36
CA GLN A 43 23.89 -13.84 2.53
C GLN A 43 24.01 -15.20 3.20
N ALA A 44 23.15 -15.50 4.20
CA ALA A 44 23.18 -16.78 4.90
C ALA A 44 22.65 -17.94 4.06
N SER A 45 21.66 -17.71 3.21
CA SER A 45 21.09 -18.74 2.32
C SER A 45 21.99 -19.10 1.12
N GLY A 46 22.87 -18.19 0.71
CA GLY A 46 23.64 -18.32 -0.54
C GLY A 46 22.76 -18.42 -1.79
N ALA A 47 21.55 -17.89 -1.72
CA ALA A 47 20.58 -17.91 -2.83
C ALA A 47 20.96 -16.92 -3.93
N ASP A 48 20.56 -17.21 -5.18
CA ASP A 48 20.67 -16.26 -6.30
C ASP A 48 19.69 -15.08 -6.11
N VAL A 49 18.50 -15.39 -5.55
CA VAL A 49 17.44 -14.41 -5.26
C VAL A 49 16.81 -14.74 -3.92
N THR A 50 16.60 -13.74 -3.06
CA THR A 50 15.77 -13.87 -1.86
C THR A 50 14.52 -13.03 -2.03
N VAL A 51 13.35 -13.63 -1.80
CA VAL A 51 12.03 -12.99 -1.90
C VAL A 51 11.41 -12.87 -0.51
N ALA A 52 10.88 -11.69 -0.20
CA ALA A 52 10.08 -11.51 1.01
C ALA A 52 8.62 -11.90 0.75
N TYR A 53 8.03 -12.69 1.65
CA TYR A 53 6.63 -13.09 1.57
C TYR A 53 5.91 -12.94 2.90
N GLN A 54 4.59 -12.90 2.86
CA GLN A 54 3.73 -12.95 4.04
C GLN A 54 2.67 -14.03 3.91
N LYS A 55 2.42 -14.76 4.99
CA LYS A 55 1.26 -15.65 5.08
C LYS A 55 0.00 -14.82 5.27
N THR A 56 -0.90 -14.90 4.32
CA THR A 56 -2.15 -14.11 4.29
C THR A 56 -3.32 -15.02 4.01
N GLU A 57 -4.41 -14.86 4.75
CA GLU A 57 -5.64 -15.58 4.51
C GLU A 57 -6.41 -14.92 3.36
N ILE A 58 -6.65 -15.67 2.29
CA ILE A 58 -7.40 -15.24 1.12
C ILE A 58 -8.84 -15.73 1.26
N PRO A 59 -9.84 -14.81 1.35
CA PRO A 59 -11.26 -15.20 1.41
C PRO A 59 -11.70 -15.96 0.17
N GLU A 60 -12.66 -16.85 0.36
CA GLU A 60 -13.26 -17.62 -0.74
C GLU A 60 -13.92 -16.68 -1.77
N GLY A 61 -13.70 -16.97 -3.04
CA GLY A 61 -14.26 -16.20 -4.17
C GLY A 61 -13.56 -14.85 -4.44
N ARG A 62 -12.55 -14.46 -3.66
CA ARG A 62 -11.77 -13.25 -3.94
C ARG A 62 -10.63 -13.57 -4.89
N LYS A 63 -10.53 -12.79 -5.96
CA LYS A 63 -9.37 -12.85 -6.85
C LYS A 63 -8.14 -12.28 -6.12
N ASN A 64 -7.06 -13.03 -6.14
CA ASN A 64 -5.77 -12.56 -5.65
C ASN A 64 -4.96 -12.02 -6.83
N ASP A 65 -4.75 -10.71 -6.88
CA ASP A 65 -3.96 -10.05 -7.94
C ASP A 65 -2.46 -10.09 -7.66
N ASN A 66 -2.03 -10.77 -6.58
CA ASN A 66 -0.62 -10.93 -6.24
C ASN A 66 -0.09 -12.30 -6.67
N TYR A 67 1.24 -12.40 -6.60
CA TYR A 67 1.92 -13.67 -6.76
C TYR A 67 1.86 -14.45 -5.45
N THR A 68 1.63 -15.76 -5.58
CA THR A 68 1.73 -16.72 -4.48
C THR A 68 2.93 -17.62 -4.67
N LEU A 69 3.57 -17.98 -3.57
CA LEU A 69 4.78 -18.79 -3.54
C LEU A 69 4.46 -20.17 -2.98
N THR A 70 4.88 -21.21 -3.69
CA THR A 70 5.01 -22.54 -3.11
C THR A 70 6.45 -22.71 -2.60
N ILE A 71 6.59 -23.01 -1.32
CA ILE A 71 7.89 -23.03 -0.63
C ILE A 71 8.08 -24.43 -0.06
N ASP A 72 9.26 -25.02 -0.28
CA ASP A 72 9.60 -26.32 0.27
C ASP A 72 10.09 -26.25 1.74
N ALA A 73 10.44 -27.40 2.32
CA ALA A 73 10.89 -27.49 3.70
C ALA A 73 12.21 -26.76 3.99
N ASP A 74 13.03 -26.54 2.97
CA ASP A 74 14.32 -25.86 3.06
C ASP A 74 14.20 -24.35 2.84
N GLY A 75 12.98 -23.85 2.62
CA GLY A 75 12.70 -22.42 2.37
C GLY A 75 12.94 -21.99 0.92
N ARG A 76 13.12 -22.94 0.00
CA ARG A 76 13.27 -22.63 -1.41
C ARG A 76 11.90 -22.48 -2.07
N VAL A 77 11.79 -21.50 -2.95
CA VAL A 77 10.61 -21.32 -3.81
C VAL A 77 10.65 -22.33 -4.94
N THR A 78 9.63 -23.18 -5.01
CA THR A 78 9.48 -24.21 -6.05
C THR A 78 8.51 -23.82 -7.14
N GLU A 79 7.59 -22.90 -6.85
CA GLU A 79 6.62 -22.40 -7.79
C GLU A 79 6.22 -20.96 -7.44
N LEU A 80 5.96 -20.15 -8.47
CA LEU A 80 5.49 -18.79 -8.37
C LEU A 80 4.26 -18.65 -9.29
N LEU A 81 3.07 -18.45 -8.70
CA LEU A 81 1.81 -18.39 -9.40
C LEU A 81 1.24 -16.98 -9.41
N PHE A 82 0.75 -16.56 -10.56
CA PHE A 82 0.01 -15.32 -10.74
C PHE A 82 -1.48 -15.61 -10.93
N ASN A 83 -2.35 -14.78 -10.35
CA ASN A 83 -3.79 -15.00 -10.34
C ASN A 83 -4.20 -16.35 -9.70
N ASP A 84 -3.59 -16.68 -8.58
CA ASP A 84 -3.98 -17.87 -7.82
C ASP A 84 -5.36 -17.64 -7.19
N TYR A 85 -6.32 -18.52 -7.50
CA TYR A 85 -7.69 -18.44 -7.00
C TYR A 85 -7.94 -19.31 -5.76
N ARG A 86 -6.91 -19.96 -5.23
CA ARG A 86 -7.02 -20.78 -4.02
C ARG A 86 -7.33 -19.88 -2.83
N SER A 87 -8.34 -20.28 -2.06
CA SER A 87 -8.68 -19.68 -0.77
C SER A 87 -7.81 -20.25 0.37
N GLY A 88 -7.90 -19.64 1.55
CA GLY A 88 -7.16 -20.04 2.73
C GLY A 88 -5.81 -19.35 2.85
N VAL A 89 -4.93 -19.88 3.70
CA VAL A 89 -3.62 -19.28 3.96
C VAL A 89 -2.70 -19.51 2.77
N GLN A 90 -2.24 -18.41 2.15
CA GLN A 90 -1.32 -18.39 1.04
C GLN A 90 -0.06 -17.60 1.39
N ASN A 91 1.07 -17.97 0.78
CA ASN A 91 2.32 -17.21 0.89
C ASN A 91 2.33 -16.13 -0.19
N LEU A 92 1.94 -14.91 0.16
CA LEU A 92 1.90 -13.80 -0.77
C LEU A 92 3.28 -13.17 -0.92
N ASP A 93 3.73 -13.03 -2.16
CA ASP A 93 4.91 -12.26 -2.51
C ASP A 93 4.69 -10.78 -2.16
N LEU A 94 5.65 -10.20 -1.46
CA LEU A 94 5.64 -8.77 -1.09
C LEU A 94 6.34 -7.89 -2.14
N ASN A 95 6.71 -8.44 -3.28
CA ASN A 95 7.42 -7.75 -4.37
C ASN A 95 8.74 -7.10 -3.89
N ILE A 96 9.42 -7.72 -2.94
CA ILE A 96 10.75 -7.32 -2.49
C ILE A 96 11.73 -8.45 -2.72
N TYR A 97 12.76 -8.15 -3.49
CA TYR A 97 13.77 -9.09 -3.91
C TYR A 97 15.16 -8.59 -3.55
N VAL A 98 16.00 -9.50 -3.04
CA VAL A 98 17.42 -9.27 -2.82
C VAL A 98 18.20 -10.20 -3.75
N LEU A 99 19.08 -9.63 -4.55
CA LEU A 99 19.93 -10.39 -5.46
C LEU A 99 21.21 -9.61 -5.77
N GLU A 100 22.23 -10.32 -6.26
CA GLU A 100 23.45 -9.68 -6.68
C GLU A 100 23.25 -8.82 -7.93
N ARG A 101 23.99 -7.72 -8.00
CA ARG A 101 23.94 -6.76 -9.12
C ARG A 101 24.20 -7.44 -10.47
N GLU A 102 25.17 -8.34 -10.54
CA GLU A 102 25.55 -9.02 -11.77
C GLU A 102 24.46 -10.00 -12.23
N THR A 103 23.83 -10.72 -11.28
CA THR A 103 22.66 -11.57 -11.54
C THR A 103 21.51 -10.75 -12.11
N LEU A 104 21.18 -9.61 -11.49
CA LEU A 104 20.14 -8.72 -12.00
C LEU A 104 20.42 -8.24 -13.43
N ILE A 105 21.65 -7.78 -13.71
CA ILE A 105 22.03 -7.30 -15.04
C ILE A 105 21.88 -8.41 -16.08
N LYS A 106 22.30 -9.65 -15.75
CA LYS A 106 22.17 -10.81 -16.62
C LYS A 106 20.72 -11.13 -16.92
N LEU A 107 19.87 -11.20 -15.89
CA LEU A 107 18.44 -11.47 -16.02
C LEU A 107 17.72 -10.41 -16.86
N VAL A 108 17.99 -9.12 -16.62
CA VAL A 108 17.38 -8.03 -17.39
C VAL A 108 17.83 -8.04 -18.85
N LYS A 109 19.10 -8.32 -19.14
CA LYS A 109 19.59 -8.42 -20.52
C LYS A 109 18.93 -9.58 -21.28
N ASP A 110 18.84 -10.76 -20.64
CA ASP A 110 18.17 -11.93 -21.24
C ASP A 110 16.67 -11.65 -21.47
N ALA A 111 15.98 -11.08 -20.48
CA ALA A 111 14.59 -10.67 -20.60
C ALA A 111 14.37 -9.68 -21.75
N THR A 112 15.23 -8.68 -21.87
CA THR A 112 15.16 -7.69 -22.95
C THR A 112 15.33 -8.33 -24.32
N ALA A 113 16.27 -9.27 -24.45
CA ALA A 113 16.53 -10.00 -25.70
C ALA A 113 15.32 -10.88 -26.12
N ARG A 114 14.51 -11.33 -25.16
CA ARG A 114 13.33 -12.18 -25.38
C ARG A 114 12.02 -11.38 -25.44
N GLY A 115 12.05 -10.06 -25.22
CA GLY A 115 10.84 -9.23 -25.17
C GLY A 115 9.97 -9.47 -23.91
N LEU A 116 10.57 -9.97 -22.83
CA LEU A 116 9.89 -10.19 -21.55
C LEU A 116 9.76 -8.86 -20.79
N ILE A 117 8.65 -8.67 -20.06
CA ILE A 117 8.29 -7.37 -19.47
C ILE A 117 8.20 -7.43 -17.95
N TYR A 118 7.60 -8.48 -17.39
CA TYR A 118 7.31 -8.59 -15.96
C TYR A 118 8.37 -9.42 -15.24
N PHE A 119 8.95 -8.83 -14.18
CA PHE A 119 10.05 -9.48 -13.46
C PHE A 119 9.62 -10.79 -12.80
N GLU A 120 8.50 -10.79 -12.12
CA GLU A 120 7.98 -11.95 -11.39
C GLU A 120 7.51 -13.04 -12.36
N ARG A 121 6.58 -12.68 -13.26
CA ARG A 121 5.92 -13.62 -14.15
C ARG A 121 6.85 -14.16 -15.23
N ASP A 122 7.60 -13.25 -15.86
CA ASP A 122 8.32 -13.59 -17.07
C ASP A 122 9.79 -13.99 -16.77
N ILE A 123 10.35 -13.51 -15.63
CA ILE A 123 11.73 -13.81 -15.28
C ILE A 123 11.79 -14.82 -14.13
N LEU A 124 11.21 -14.51 -12.94
CA LEU A 124 11.35 -15.38 -11.79
C LEU A 124 10.60 -16.70 -11.97
N ALA A 125 9.32 -16.66 -12.37
CA ALA A 125 8.52 -17.87 -12.54
C ALA A 125 9.09 -18.83 -13.58
N HIS A 126 9.65 -18.31 -14.69
CA HIS A 126 10.29 -19.14 -15.71
C HIS A 126 11.64 -19.72 -15.28
N ASN A 127 12.32 -19.07 -14.37
CA ASN A 127 13.65 -19.50 -13.92
C ASN A 127 13.64 -20.15 -12.53
N VAL A 128 12.46 -20.44 -11.94
CA VAL A 128 12.33 -21.01 -10.60
C VAL A 128 13.08 -22.34 -10.43
N ASN A 129 13.20 -23.14 -11.51
CA ASN A 129 13.94 -24.39 -11.52
C ASN A 129 15.45 -24.22 -11.77
N ILE A 130 15.88 -23.05 -12.23
CA ILE A 130 17.28 -22.76 -12.59
C ILE A 130 17.95 -21.95 -11.49
N LEU A 131 17.24 -20.92 -11.00
CA LEU A 131 17.72 -20.06 -9.92
C LEU A 131 17.44 -20.69 -8.56
N ASN A 132 18.37 -20.53 -7.64
CA ASN A 132 18.12 -20.80 -6.23
C ASN A 132 17.37 -19.58 -5.62
N ILE A 133 16.03 -19.65 -5.57
CA ILE A 133 15.20 -18.61 -5.00
C ILE A 133 14.81 -19.01 -3.58
N HIS A 134 15.23 -18.24 -2.59
CA HIS A 134 14.92 -18.47 -1.18
C HIS A 134 13.85 -17.51 -0.67
N ALA A 135 12.88 -18.01 0.08
CA ALA A 135 11.80 -17.22 0.64
C ALA A 135 12.07 -16.82 2.09
N LEU A 136 11.86 -15.54 2.42
CA LEU A 136 11.93 -15.02 3.79
C LEU A 136 10.55 -14.55 4.25
N GLU A 137 10.04 -15.14 5.32
CA GLU A 137 8.75 -14.75 5.90
C GLU A 137 8.87 -13.38 6.60
N TYR A 138 7.98 -12.47 6.25
CA TYR A 138 7.77 -11.21 6.94
C TYR A 138 6.52 -11.31 7.80
N THR A 139 6.67 -11.14 9.12
CA THR A 139 5.58 -11.28 10.10
C THR A 139 5.05 -9.94 10.62
N GLY A 140 5.56 -8.81 10.10
CA GLY A 140 5.13 -7.48 10.49
C GLY A 140 3.83 -7.05 9.81
N TYR A 141 3.40 -5.82 10.11
CA TYR A 141 2.23 -5.22 9.48
C TYR A 141 2.46 -4.99 7.98
N VAL A 142 1.50 -5.42 7.17
CA VAL A 142 1.45 -5.16 5.72
C VAL A 142 0.06 -4.67 5.37
N ALA A 143 -0.03 -3.45 4.84
CA ALA A 143 -1.25 -2.93 4.24
C ALA A 143 -1.28 -3.32 2.76
N HIS A 144 -2.29 -4.09 2.37
CA HIS A 144 -2.46 -4.60 1.02
C HIS A 144 -3.62 -3.87 0.32
N ILE A 145 -3.29 -2.92 -0.55
CA ILE A 145 -4.26 -2.05 -1.22
C ILE A 145 -4.40 -2.50 -2.68
N CYS A 146 -5.51 -3.16 -3.01
CA CYS A 146 -5.80 -3.64 -4.36
C CYS A 146 -7.10 -3.04 -4.96
N ASP A 147 -7.97 -2.49 -4.13
CA ASP A 147 -9.24 -1.91 -4.53
C ASP A 147 -9.65 -0.76 -3.58
N MET A 148 -10.78 -0.11 -3.85
CA MET A 148 -11.30 0.97 -3.03
C MET A 148 -11.65 0.51 -1.61
N LYS A 149 -12.16 -0.72 -1.49
CA LYS A 149 -12.49 -1.27 -0.16
C LYS A 149 -11.24 -1.47 0.68
N SER A 150 -10.21 -2.11 0.16
CA SER A 150 -8.94 -2.30 0.87
C SER A 150 -8.26 -0.97 1.18
N TYR A 151 -8.32 0.03 0.28
CA TYR A 151 -7.84 1.38 0.57
C TYR A 151 -8.57 2.01 1.76
N PHE A 152 -9.90 1.90 1.79
CA PHE A 152 -10.74 2.38 2.87
C PHE A 152 -10.42 1.69 4.19
N ASP A 153 -10.43 0.35 4.20
CA ASP A 153 -10.17 -0.47 5.38
C ASP A 153 -8.77 -0.20 5.96
N GLU A 154 -7.74 -0.17 5.13
CA GLU A 154 -6.36 0.02 5.58
C GLU A 154 -6.13 1.43 6.16
N ASN A 155 -6.81 2.47 5.62
CA ASN A 155 -6.75 3.79 6.23
C ASN A 155 -7.42 3.81 7.61
N LEU A 156 -8.61 3.22 7.76
CA LEU A 156 -9.31 3.19 9.05
C LEU A 156 -8.60 2.31 10.08
N LYS A 157 -7.96 1.21 9.68
CA LYS A 157 -7.13 0.38 10.57
C LYS A 157 -5.99 1.16 11.24
N LEU A 158 -5.48 2.23 10.61
CA LEU A 158 -4.41 3.05 11.19
C LEU A 158 -4.89 3.92 12.36
N ILE A 159 -6.19 4.02 12.60
CA ILE A 159 -6.75 4.70 13.79
C ILE A 159 -6.38 3.92 15.07
N ASP A 160 -6.19 2.61 14.99
CA ASP A 160 -5.64 1.81 16.08
C ASP A 160 -4.13 2.09 16.22
N ASP A 161 -3.71 2.59 17.38
CA ASP A 161 -2.32 2.94 17.68
C ASP A 161 -1.35 1.78 17.44
N ARG A 162 -1.76 0.53 17.64
CA ARG A 162 -0.92 -0.65 17.40
C ARG A 162 -0.54 -0.80 15.93
N ASN A 163 -1.51 -0.59 15.04
CA ASN A 163 -1.27 -0.64 13.60
C ASN A 163 -0.43 0.55 13.14
N LEU A 164 -0.72 1.73 13.69
CA LEU A 164 0.03 2.94 13.41
C LEU A 164 1.50 2.81 13.84
N GLU A 165 1.78 2.31 15.05
CA GLU A 165 3.14 2.09 15.53
C GLU A 165 3.86 0.96 14.76
N ALA A 166 3.13 -0.07 14.32
CA ALA A 166 3.69 -1.14 13.49
C ALA A 166 4.13 -0.64 12.11
N LEU A 167 3.35 0.28 11.50
CA LEU A 167 3.70 0.88 10.21
C LEU A 167 4.75 2.00 10.36
N PHE A 168 4.72 2.76 11.46
CA PHE A 168 5.63 3.89 11.72
C PHE A 168 6.46 3.69 13.00
N PRO A 169 7.34 2.68 13.05
CA PRO A 169 8.13 2.41 14.23
C PRO A 169 9.09 3.56 14.54
N LYS A 170 9.23 3.89 15.82
CA LYS A 170 10.04 5.05 16.30
C LYS A 170 11.50 5.07 15.83
N GLY A 171 12.06 3.90 15.51
CA GLY A 171 13.45 3.77 15.04
C GLY A 171 13.65 3.84 13.53
N SER A 172 12.57 3.91 12.73
CA SER A 172 12.64 3.86 11.26
C SER A 172 11.69 4.88 10.63
N PRO A 173 12.02 6.18 10.67
CA PRO A 173 11.14 7.21 10.17
C PRO A 173 10.96 7.11 8.65
N ILE A 174 9.73 7.28 8.18
CA ILE A 174 9.42 7.44 6.76
C ILE A 174 9.58 8.91 6.39
N TYR A 175 10.53 9.21 5.52
CA TYR A 175 10.74 10.57 5.03
C TYR A 175 9.76 10.89 3.91
N THR A 176 8.87 11.84 4.17
CA THR A 176 7.92 12.36 3.19
C THR A 176 8.24 13.82 2.87
N LYS A 177 7.58 14.40 1.86
CA LYS A 177 7.70 15.82 1.56
C LYS A 177 7.18 16.66 2.74
N ILE A 178 8.06 17.45 3.33
CA ILE A 178 7.69 18.39 4.39
C ILE A 178 6.81 19.50 3.78
N ARG A 179 5.78 19.87 4.52
CA ARG A 179 4.87 20.96 4.19
C ARG A 179 4.56 21.71 5.49
N ASP A 180 4.80 23.02 5.49
CA ASP A 180 4.53 23.90 6.62
C ASP A 180 3.05 24.34 6.56
N ASP A 181 2.15 23.48 7.04
CA ASP A 181 0.74 23.82 7.21
C ASP A 181 0.46 24.29 8.64
N ASN A 182 -0.59 25.08 8.83
CA ASN A 182 -1.03 25.48 10.17
C ASN A 182 -1.51 24.27 10.99
N PRO A 183 -1.35 24.27 12.31
CA PRO A 183 -1.97 23.25 13.15
C PRO A 183 -3.48 23.14 12.91
N THR A 184 -4.03 21.93 13.11
CA THR A 184 -5.48 21.72 13.04
C THR A 184 -6.21 22.55 14.07
N ARG A 185 -7.27 23.24 13.63
CA ARG A 185 -8.10 24.10 14.46
C ARG A 185 -9.44 23.45 14.77
N TYR A 186 -9.75 23.32 16.05
CA TYR A 186 -11.04 22.88 16.56
C TYR A 186 -11.84 24.10 17.02
N VAL A 187 -13.04 24.29 16.47
CA VAL A 187 -13.92 25.41 16.81
C VAL A 187 -14.84 25.00 17.96
N THR A 188 -15.21 25.94 18.80
CA THR A 188 -16.12 25.70 19.94
C THR A 188 -17.39 24.98 19.50
N GLY A 189 -17.70 23.85 20.15
CA GLY A 189 -18.82 22.98 19.81
C GLY A 189 -18.53 21.89 18.76
N SER A 190 -17.33 21.83 18.23
CA SER A 190 -16.91 20.67 17.41
C SER A 190 -16.70 19.43 18.29
N LYS A 191 -16.92 18.26 17.69
CA LYS A 191 -16.68 16.95 18.32
C LYS A 191 -15.81 16.10 17.42
N VAL A 192 -14.70 15.60 17.95
CA VAL A 192 -13.82 14.64 17.25
C VAL A 192 -13.58 13.43 18.13
N VAL A 193 -13.82 12.24 17.59
CA VAL A 193 -13.67 10.96 18.30
C VAL A 193 -13.01 9.97 17.37
N ASP A 194 -12.07 9.17 17.90
CA ASP A 194 -11.41 8.06 17.20
C ASP A 194 -11.01 8.40 15.75
N SER A 195 -10.21 9.45 15.57
CA SER A 195 -9.92 9.96 14.23
C SER A 195 -8.49 10.47 14.10
N ILE A 196 -7.89 10.29 12.94
CA ILE A 196 -6.59 10.85 12.59
C ILE A 196 -6.79 12.09 11.72
N LEU A 197 -6.25 13.23 12.15
CA LEU A 197 -6.33 14.49 11.43
C LEU A 197 -4.93 15.02 11.13
N ALA A 198 -4.70 15.32 9.86
CA ALA A 198 -3.45 15.97 9.43
C ALA A 198 -3.54 17.48 9.63
N ASP A 199 -2.40 18.17 9.51
CA ASP A 199 -2.28 19.62 9.67
C ASP A 199 -3.21 20.42 8.73
N GLY A 200 -3.54 21.64 9.11
CA GLY A 200 -4.33 22.57 8.33
C GLY A 200 -5.84 22.31 8.35
N CYS A 201 -6.33 21.29 9.05
CA CYS A 201 -7.76 21.03 9.16
C CYS A 201 -8.50 22.09 9.99
N VAL A 202 -9.76 22.34 9.66
CA VAL A 202 -10.66 23.21 10.42
C VAL A 202 -11.95 22.45 10.72
N ILE A 203 -12.20 22.14 11.98
CA ILE A 203 -13.33 21.34 12.41
C ILE A 203 -14.33 22.20 13.19
N GLU A 204 -15.53 22.36 12.61
CA GLU A 204 -16.67 23.07 13.19
C GLU A 204 -17.85 22.12 13.47
N GLY A 205 -17.81 20.90 12.91
CA GLY A 205 -18.84 19.86 13.02
C GLY A 205 -18.42 18.67 13.86
N THR A 206 -19.01 17.51 13.56
CA THR A 206 -18.71 16.23 14.22
C THR A 206 -17.92 15.32 13.27
N VAL A 207 -16.85 14.72 13.79
CA VAL A 207 -16.00 13.76 13.09
C VAL A 207 -15.82 12.54 13.98
N GLU A 208 -16.10 11.34 13.47
CA GLU A 208 -16.05 10.10 14.22
C GLU A 208 -15.52 8.96 13.34
N ASN A 209 -14.49 8.24 13.81
CA ASN A 209 -13.84 7.14 13.11
C ASN A 209 -13.39 7.50 11.68
N CYS A 210 -12.61 8.59 11.54
CA CYS A 210 -12.23 9.15 10.25
C CYS A 210 -10.74 9.38 10.12
N VAL A 211 -10.28 9.37 8.85
CA VAL A 211 -8.94 9.83 8.48
C VAL A 211 -9.07 11.07 7.60
N LEU A 212 -8.65 12.23 8.13
CA LEU A 212 -8.70 13.51 7.45
C LEU A 212 -7.31 13.96 7.03
N PHE A 213 -7.10 14.12 5.73
CA PHE A 213 -5.87 14.62 5.18
C PHE A 213 -5.76 16.15 5.34
N ARG A 214 -4.63 16.72 4.95
CA ARG A 214 -4.29 18.14 5.15
C ARG A 214 -5.34 19.08 4.56
N GLY A 215 -5.65 20.13 5.32
CA GLY A 215 -6.50 21.22 4.85
C GLY A 215 -7.99 20.88 4.76
N VAL A 216 -8.45 19.73 5.25
CA VAL A 216 -9.88 19.37 5.27
C VAL A 216 -10.66 20.32 6.15
N LYS A 217 -11.82 20.77 5.66
CA LYS A 217 -12.72 21.68 6.39
C LYS A 217 -14.07 21.01 6.61
N VAL A 218 -14.45 20.80 7.86
CA VAL A 218 -15.76 20.26 8.24
C VAL A 218 -16.56 21.40 8.88
N LYS A 219 -17.58 21.88 8.18
CA LYS A 219 -18.37 23.04 8.58
C LYS A 219 -19.41 22.72 9.65
N LYS A 220 -19.98 23.78 10.24
CA LYS A 220 -20.92 23.70 11.34
C LYS A 220 -22.14 22.84 11.00
N GLY A 221 -22.50 21.93 11.92
CA GLY A 221 -23.62 21.01 11.75
C GLY A 221 -23.36 19.82 10.84
N ALA A 222 -22.20 19.75 10.19
CA ALA A 222 -21.81 18.57 9.42
C ALA A 222 -21.46 17.41 10.36
N VAL A 223 -21.83 16.20 9.94
CA VAL A 223 -21.54 14.93 10.61
C VAL A 223 -20.80 14.01 9.64
N VAL A 224 -19.57 13.65 9.99
CA VAL A 224 -18.70 12.81 9.18
C VAL A 224 -18.32 11.58 9.98
N LYS A 225 -18.71 10.39 9.49
CA LYS A 225 -18.47 9.11 10.15
C LYS A 225 -17.82 8.12 9.19
N ASN A 226 -16.92 7.30 9.71
CA ASN A 226 -16.30 6.22 8.94
C ASN A 226 -15.78 6.69 7.57
N CYS A 227 -15.08 7.82 7.49
CA CYS A 227 -14.71 8.45 6.24
C CYS A 227 -13.21 8.62 6.09
N VAL A 228 -12.75 8.58 4.83
CA VAL A 228 -11.39 8.97 4.45
C VAL A 228 -11.48 10.17 3.52
N LEU A 229 -11.14 11.36 4.02
CA LEU A 229 -11.23 12.59 3.25
C LEU A 229 -9.84 13.08 2.87
N MET A 230 -9.54 13.11 1.56
CA MET A 230 -8.25 13.56 1.06
C MET A 230 -8.11 15.09 1.10
N GLN A 231 -6.92 15.56 0.79
CA GLN A 231 -6.45 16.94 0.91
C GLN A 231 -7.45 17.96 0.35
N ASP A 232 -7.61 19.05 1.09
CA ASP A 232 -8.39 20.23 0.71
C ASP A 232 -9.88 19.95 0.41
N THR A 233 -10.41 18.84 0.96
CA THR A 233 -11.84 18.54 0.91
C THR A 233 -12.61 19.51 1.82
N VAL A 234 -13.70 20.07 1.30
CA VAL A 234 -14.61 20.96 2.03
C VAL A 234 -15.96 20.29 2.19
N VAL A 235 -16.34 20.05 3.43
CA VAL A 235 -17.67 19.55 3.82
C VAL A 235 -18.48 20.74 4.32
N GLU A 236 -19.45 21.19 3.54
CA GLU A 236 -20.27 22.36 3.82
C GLU A 236 -21.26 22.12 4.99
N PRO A 237 -21.97 23.16 5.49
CA PRO A 237 -22.84 23.00 6.65
C PRO A 237 -23.95 21.97 6.49
N ASN A 238 -24.27 21.25 7.59
CA ASN A 238 -25.35 20.27 7.67
C ASN A 238 -25.24 19.11 6.68
N VAL A 239 -24.04 18.76 6.25
CA VAL A 239 -23.74 17.57 5.45
C VAL A 239 -23.66 16.35 6.36
N GLU A 240 -24.17 15.21 5.88
CA GLU A 240 -24.01 13.92 6.55
C GLU A 240 -23.21 12.98 5.63
N LEU A 241 -22.06 12.50 6.10
CA LEU A 241 -21.22 11.53 5.41
C LEU A 241 -21.05 10.29 6.26
N ASP A 242 -21.24 9.10 5.65
CA ASP A 242 -20.97 7.81 6.26
C ASP A 242 -20.37 6.84 5.24
N CYS A 243 -19.24 6.18 5.55
CA CYS A 243 -18.51 5.31 4.65
C CYS A 243 -18.21 5.97 3.29
N VAL A 244 -17.58 7.16 3.32
CA VAL A 244 -17.24 7.94 2.12
C VAL A 244 -15.73 8.12 2.00
N VAL A 245 -15.22 7.95 0.79
CA VAL A 245 -13.84 8.28 0.41
C VAL A 245 -13.89 9.45 -0.57
N THR A 246 -13.27 10.57 -0.27
CA THR A 246 -13.09 11.67 -1.22
C THR A 246 -11.67 11.73 -1.72
N ASP A 247 -11.47 12.03 -2.99
CA ASP A 247 -10.17 12.44 -3.51
C ASP A 247 -9.92 13.93 -3.21
N LYS A 248 -8.84 14.51 -3.71
CA LYS A 248 -8.37 15.86 -3.41
C LYS A 248 -9.27 16.96 -3.98
N ASN A 249 -9.37 18.07 -3.26
CA ASN A 249 -10.12 19.27 -3.69
C ASN A 249 -11.61 18.98 -3.98
N VAL A 250 -12.23 18.12 -3.20
CA VAL A 250 -13.66 17.82 -3.30
C VAL A 250 -14.44 18.83 -2.48
N LYS A 251 -15.60 19.25 -2.99
CA LYS A 251 -16.56 20.09 -2.27
C LYS A 251 -17.90 19.35 -2.14
N ILE A 252 -18.34 19.08 -0.93
CA ILE A 252 -19.67 18.54 -0.65
C ILE A 252 -20.57 19.70 -0.25
N THR A 253 -21.62 19.97 -1.05
CA THR A 253 -22.52 21.12 -0.85
C THR A 253 -23.44 20.94 0.34
N ALA A 254 -23.89 22.07 0.93
CA ALA A 254 -24.65 22.08 2.17
C ALA A 254 -25.91 21.19 2.14
N GLY A 255 -26.16 20.50 3.24
CA GLY A 255 -27.35 19.64 3.43
C GLY A 255 -27.33 18.32 2.66
N LYS A 256 -26.25 17.96 1.97
CA LYS A 256 -26.11 16.67 1.28
C LYS A 256 -25.93 15.52 2.27
N LYS A 257 -26.48 14.37 1.87
CA LYS A 257 -26.29 13.11 2.57
C LYS A 257 -25.68 12.09 1.60
N LEU A 258 -24.51 11.57 1.94
CA LEU A 258 -23.83 10.50 1.22
C LEU A 258 -23.56 9.36 2.20
N SER A 259 -24.08 8.19 1.92
CA SER A 259 -23.89 7.01 2.74
C SER A 259 -23.51 5.82 1.87
N GLY A 260 -22.34 5.27 2.12
CA GLY A 260 -21.90 3.99 1.61
C GLY A 260 -22.12 2.87 2.63
N THR A 261 -21.41 1.79 2.44
CA THR A 261 -21.28 0.69 3.40
C THR A 261 -19.80 0.32 3.55
N GLU A 262 -19.44 -0.37 4.61
CA GLU A 262 -18.06 -0.87 4.80
C GLU A 262 -17.58 -1.75 3.63
N SER A 263 -18.49 -2.52 3.03
CA SER A 263 -18.16 -3.36 1.88
C SER A 263 -18.10 -2.60 0.56
N PHE A 264 -18.75 -1.43 0.49
CA PHE A 264 -18.82 -0.59 -0.71
C PHE A 264 -18.86 0.89 -0.34
N PRO A 265 -17.72 1.52 -0.01
CA PRO A 265 -17.67 2.94 0.30
C PRO A 265 -17.99 3.78 -0.94
N VAL A 266 -18.66 4.92 -0.73
CA VAL A 266 -18.92 5.90 -1.79
C VAL A 266 -17.62 6.63 -2.11
N TYR A 267 -17.22 6.65 -3.37
CA TYR A 267 -16.04 7.39 -3.82
C TYR A 267 -16.44 8.67 -4.57
N VAL A 268 -15.83 9.78 -4.19
CA VAL A 268 -15.99 11.08 -4.86
C VAL A 268 -14.67 11.48 -5.51
N GLN A 269 -14.71 11.68 -6.83
CA GLN A 269 -13.53 11.99 -7.64
C GLN A 269 -12.93 13.36 -7.33
N LYS A 270 -11.65 13.50 -7.63
CA LYS A 270 -10.87 14.73 -7.48
C LYS A 270 -11.53 15.93 -8.20
N ASN A 271 -11.46 17.09 -7.53
CA ASN A 271 -12.00 18.37 -8.04
C ASN A 271 -13.53 18.37 -8.32
N HIS A 272 -14.26 17.39 -7.78
CA HIS A 272 -15.72 17.35 -7.93
C HIS A 272 -16.42 18.17 -6.86
N THR A 273 -17.56 18.74 -7.27
CA THR A 273 -18.56 19.34 -6.36
C THR A 273 -19.83 18.49 -6.41
N VAL A 274 -20.26 18.00 -5.26
CA VAL A 274 -21.45 17.15 -5.12
C VAL A 274 -22.57 17.90 -4.40
#